data_1ed6d138cd7c382bc59254218ab6af4f
#
_entry.id   1ed6d138cd7c382bc59254218ab6af4f
#
_cell.length_a   1.000
_cell.length_b   1.000
_cell.length_c   1.000
_cell.angle_alpha   90.00
_cell.angle_beta   90.00
_cell.angle_gamma   90.00
#
_symmetry.space_group_name_H-M   'P 1'
#
loop_
_entity.id
_entity.type
_entity.pdbx_description
1 polymer ?
#
loop_
_entity_poly.entity_id
_entity_poly.type
_entity_poly.pdbx_seq_one_letter_code
_entity_poly.pdbx_strand_id
1 'polypeptide(L)'
;MLSVNPHITFSDAMKKVFFAISVLFLFSCTTSTKDRHVFHYLITGNSVKATDLYGKMGPGIEFSSPTVDIPFEVSHEVYGQKLDYELRITDVDTSHHYSLKVYVDDKLIKEATSYDMDSKPPKISVSGTFQQ
;
A
#
# COMPACT_ATOMS: atom_id res chain seq x y z
N MET A 1 -73.37 -0.99 24.95
CA MET A 1 -72.17 -0.20 24.80
C MET A 1 -70.95 -1.16 24.82
N LEU A 2 -70.43 -1.47 23.65
CA LEU A 2 -69.24 -2.30 23.51
C LEU A 2 -68.05 -1.40 23.12
N SER A 3 -67.15 -1.13 24.09
CA SER A 3 -65.89 -0.49 23.84
C SER A 3 -64.92 -1.53 23.30
N VAL A 4 -64.61 -1.44 22.02
CA VAL A 4 -63.54 -2.24 21.42
C VAL A 4 -62.26 -1.42 21.48
N ASN A 5 -61.36 -1.79 22.36
CA ASN A 5 -60.00 -1.28 22.40
C ASN A 5 -59.16 -2.08 21.40
N PRO A 6 -58.60 -1.50 20.33
CA PRO A 6 -57.67 -2.21 19.48
C PRO A 6 -56.31 -2.19 20.14
N HIS A 7 -55.99 -3.18 20.94
CA HIS A 7 -54.59 -3.48 21.25
C HIS A 7 -53.92 -4.00 19.98
N ILE A 8 -53.19 -3.10 19.34
CA ILE A 8 -52.24 -3.52 18.29
C ILE A 8 -51.10 -4.23 18.98
N THR A 9 -51.21 -5.55 19.11
CA THR A 9 -50.08 -6.39 19.49
C THR A 9 -49.12 -6.46 18.30
N PHE A 10 -48.04 -5.72 18.36
CA PHE A 10 -46.89 -5.95 17.46
C PHE A 10 -46.46 -7.39 17.62
N SER A 11 -46.70 -8.18 16.58
CA SER A 11 -46.38 -9.59 16.54
C SER A 11 -44.93 -9.81 16.95
N ASP A 12 -44.71 -10.74 17.88
CA ASP A 12 -43.36 -11.16 18.31
C ASP A 12 -42.47 -11.60 17.13
N ALA A 13 -43.07 -11.98 16.03
CA ALA A 13 -42.38 -12.27 14.77
C ALA A 13 -41.67 -11.03 14.18
N MET A 14 -42.30 -9.84 14.24
CA MET A 14 -41.68 -8.60 13.75
C MET A 14 -40.52 -8.16 14.64
N LYS A 15 -40.56 -8.36 15.96
CA LYS A 15 -39.46 -8.07 16.87
C LYS A 15 -38.24 -8.97 16.58
N LYS A 16 -38.45 -10.23 16.26
CA LYS A 16 -37.40 -11.20 15.89
C LYS A 16 -36.78 -10.87 14.55
N VAL A 17 -37.55 -10.40 13.58
CA VAL A 17 -37.05 -9.98 12.26
C VAL A 17 -36.18 -8.70 12.39
N PHE A 18 -36.61 -7.70 13.18
CA PHE A 18 -35.83 -6.50 13.42
C PHE A 18 -34.49 -6.79 14.15
N PHE A 19 -34.51 -7.73 15.10
CA PHE A 19 -33.28 -8.13 15.81
C PHE A 19 -32.33 -8.89 14.88
N ALA A 20 -32.84 -9.76 14.01
CA ALA A 20 -32.02 -10.49 13.03
C ALA A 20 -31.38 -9.55 11.99
N ILE A 21 -32.09 -8.52 11.53
CA ILE A 21 -31.55 -7.52 10.59
C ILE A 21 -30.49 -6.67 11.26
N SER A 22 -30.66 -6.26 12.52
CA SER A 22 -29.66 -5.50 13.27
C SER A 22 -28.37 -6.28 13.51
N VAL A 23 -28.45 -7.60 13.71
CA VAL A 23 -27.29 -8.46 13.88
C VAL A 23 -26.52 -8.67 12.56
N LEU A 24 -27.23 -8.73 11.43
CA LEU A 24 -26.60 -8.82 10.11
C LEU A 24 -25.79 -7.57 9.71
N PHE A 25 -26.20 -6.37 10.17
CA PHE A 25 -25.44 -5.16 9.93
C PHE A 25 -24.16 -5.03 10.78
N LEU A 26 -24.04 -5.77 11.88
CA LEU A 26 -22.85 -5.75 12.72
C LEU A 26 -21.70 -6.65 12.19
N PHE A 27 -21.97 -7.54 11.23
CA PHE A 27 -20.94 -8.38 10.61
C PHE A 27 -20.32 -7.79 9.33
N SER A 28 -20.73 -6.59 8.90
CA SER A 28 -20.36 -6.03 7.60
C SER A 28 -19.19 -5.06 7.63
N CYS A 29 -18.35 -5.03 8.66
CA CYS A 29 -17.15 -4.16 8.64
C CYS A 29 -16.03 -4.68 9.54
N THR A 30 -15.60 -5.91 9.34
CA THR A 30 -14.23 -6.28 9.71
C THR A 30 -13.39 -6.30 8.44
N THR A 31 -13.03 -5.14 7.93
CA THR A 31 -11.81 -5.03 7.15
C THR A 31 -10.69 -5.47 8.10
N SER A 32 -10.14 -6.64 7.82
CA SER A 32 -9.03 -7.18 8.58
C SER A 32 -7.91 -6.15 8.52
N THR A 33 -7.66 -5.43 9.59
CA THR A 33 -6.50 -4.54 9.76
C THR A 33 -5.19 -5.33 9.77
N LYS A 34 -5.28 -6.65 9.72
CA LYS A 34 -4.18 -7.60 9.83
C LYS A 34 -3.24 -7.62 8.63
N ASP A 35 -3.72 -7.15 7.47
CA ASP A 35 -2.96 -7.18 6.22
C ASP A 35 -2.60 -5.76 5.73
N ARG A 36 -2.66 -4.76 6.60
CA ARG A 36 -2.30 -3.38 6.29
C ARG A 36 -0.81 -3.16 6.56
N HIS A 37 -0.10 -2.67 5.55
CA HIS A 37 1.31 -2.32 5.64
C HIS A 37 1.56 -0.91 5.11
N VAL A 38 2.54 -0.23 5.66
CA VAL A 38 3.03 1.05 5.14
C VAL A 38 4.35 0.80 4.42
N PHE A 39 4.32 0.92 3.09
CA PHE A 39 5.54 0.95 2.29
C PHE A 39 6.09 2.35 2.24
N HIS A 40 7.40 2.47 2.44
CA HIS A 40 8.13 3.70 2.35
C HIS A 40 9.38 3.50 1.48
N TYR A 41 9.51 4.30 0.42
CA TYR A 41 10.66 4.33 -0.46
C TYR A 41 11.45 5.58 -0.21
N LEU A 42 12.78 5.43 -0.12
CA LEU A 42 13.72 6.52 0.07
C LEU A 42 14.85 6.36 -0.95
N ILE A 43 15.12 7.43 -1.72
CA ILE A 43 16.27 7.55 -2.60
C ILE A 43 17.14 8.69 -2.09
N THR A 44 18.40 8.37 -1.80
CA THR A 44 19.43 9.34 -1.44
C THR A 44 20.61 9.24 -2.41
N GLY A 45 21.44 10.25 -2.48
CA GLY A 45 22.59 10.20 -3.36
C GLY A 45 23.41 11.50 -3.33
N ASN A 46 24.47 11.53 -4.13
CA ASN A 46 25.34 12.70 -4.29
C ASN A 46 24.93 13.58 -5.49
N SER A 47 23.91 13.19 -6.26
CA SER A 47 23.28 14.01 -7.29
C SER A 47 22.07 14.74 -6.73
N VAL A 48 21.76 15.90 -7.33
CA VAL A 48 20.54 16.66 -6.99
C VAL A 48 19.28 16.09 -7.67
N LYS A 49 19.45 15.27 -8.70
CA LYS A 49 18.36 14.66 -9.47
C LYS A 49 18.69 13.23 -9.85
N ALA A 50 17.65 12.42 -9.97
CA ALA A 50 17.68 11.11 -10.61
C ALA A 50 16.73 11.08 -11.81
N THR A 51 16.99 10.19 -12.76
CA THR A 51 16.20 10.05 -14.00
C THR A 51 15.46 8.74 -14.04
N ASP A 52 14.38 8.72 -14.82
CA ASP A 52 13.53 7.54 -15.08
C ASP A 52 13.16 6.74 -13.81
N LEU A 53 12.63 7.47 -12.83
CA LEU A 53 12.09 6.84 -11.64
C LEU A 53 10.89 5.96 -11.99
N TYR A 54 10.91 4.74 -11.51
CA TYR A 54 9.76 3.84 -11.44
C TYR A 54 9.64 3.23 -10.06
N GLY A 55 8.43 3.15 -9.55
CA GLY A 55 8.12 2.49 -8.30
C GLY A 55 6.81 1.72 -8.35
N LYS A 56 6.79 0.60 -7.63
CA LYS A 56 5.61 -0.24 -7.42
C LYS A 56 5.55 -0.65 -5.95
N MET A 57 4.37 -0.54 -5.36
CA MET A 57 4.10 -0.93 -3.97
C MET A 57 2.85 -1.80 -3.92
N GLY A 58 3.00 -3.14 -3.96
CA GLY A 58 1.87 -4.06 -3.97
C GLY A 58 0.96 -3.91 -5.20
N PRO A 59 -0.26 -4.42 -5.15
CA PRO A 59 -1.22 -4.30 -6.24
C PRO A 59 -1.79 -2.88 -6.34
N GLY A 60 -1.81 -2.32 -7.54
CA GLY A 60 -2.52 -1.08 -7.84
C GLY A 60 -1.81 0.23 -7.51
N ILE A 61 -0.61 0.19 -6.91
CA ILE A 61 0.18 1.40 -6.67
C ILE A 61 1.44 1.34 -7.52
N GLU A 62 1.43 2.10 -8.60
CA GLU A 62 2.57 2.31 -9.49
C GLU A 62 2.74 3.80 -9.75
N PHE A 63 3.98 4.25 -9.82
CA PHE A 63 4.31 5.63 -10.14
C PHE A 63 5.59 5.69 -10.98
N SER A 64 5.69 6.71 -11.80
CA SER A 64 6.87 6.98 -12.60
C SER A 64 7.07 8.47 -12.80
N SER A 65 8.32 8.87 -12.96
CA SER A 65 8.67 10.23 -13.28
C SER A 65 9.96 10.26 -14.14
N PRO A 66 10.02 11.05 -15.19
CA PRO A 66 11.24 11.17 -16.00
C PRO A 66 12.40 11.78 -15.21
N THR A 67 12.09 12.56 -14.18
CA THR A 67 13.10 13.21 -13.32
C THR A 67 12.53 13.42 -11.93
N VAL A 68 13.32 13.20 -10.89
CA VAL A 68 12.96 13.50 -9.51
C VAL A 68 14.12 14.20 -8.80
N ASP A 69 13.79 15.08 -7.86
CA ASP A 69 14.76 15.71 -6.98
C ASP A 69 15.21 14.70 -5.90
N ILE A 70 16.50 14.74 -5.54
CA ILE A 70 17.08 13.90 -4.51
C ILE A 70 17.42 14.78 -3.30
N PRO A 71 17.05 14.36 -2.07
CA PRO A 71 16.42 13.09 -1.70
C PRO A 71 14.96 12.99 -2.14
N PHE A 72 14.55 11.80 -2.57
CA PHE A 72 13.17 11.47 -2.92
C PHE A 72 12.59 10.51 -1.89
N GLU A 73 11.36 10.77 -1.48
CA GLU A 73 10.67 9.97 -0.46
C GLU A 73 9.19 9.86 -0.82
N VAL A 74 8.63 8.65 -0.69
CA VAL A 74 7.20 8.39 -0.88
C VAL A 74 6.73 7.26 0.00
N SER A 75 5.54 7.41 0.59
CA SER A 75 4.91 6.38 1.43
C SER A 75 3.47 6.16 1.02
N HIS A 76 3.05 4.89 1.02
CA HIS A 76 1.68 4.49 0.79
C HIS A 76 1.26 3.34 1.70
N GLU A 77 0.00 3.35 2.09
CA GLU A 77 -0.64 2.20 2.71
C GLU A 77 -1.01 1.17 1.64
N VAL A 78 -0.65 -0.06 1.88
CA VAL A 78 -0.90 -1.20 0.99
C VAL A 78 -1.51 -2.34 1.79
N TYR A 79 -2.42 -3.07 1.19
CA TYR A 79 -3.15 -4.15 1.84
C TYR A 79 -2.87 -5.48 1.14
N GLY A 80 -2.54 -6.51 1.90
CA GLY A 80 -2.33 -7.86 1.42
C GLY A 80 -1.25 -8.61 2.20
N GLN A 81 -1.31 -9.94 2.14
CA GLN A 81 -0.35 -10.83 2.83
C GLN A 81 0.93 -11.04 2.04
N LYS A 82 0.85 -10.90 0.71
CA LYS A 82 1.97 -11.03 -0.20
C LYS A 82 1.98 -9.84 -1.14
N LEU A 83 3.00 -9.00 -1.01
CA LEU A 83 3.09 -7.71 -1.67
C LEU A 83 4.39 -7.59 -2.46
N ASP A 84 4.28 -7.56 -3.78
CA ASP A 84 5.43 -7.34 -4.65
C ASP A 84 5.79 -5.86 -4.65
N TYR A 85 7.07 -5.58 -4.66
CA TYR A 85 7.58 -4.21 -4.70
C TYR A 85 8.75 -4.06 -5.67
N GLU A 86 8.88 -2.89 -6.24
CA GLU A 86 10.00 -2.49 -7.09
C GLU A 86 10.26 -0.99 -6.93
N LEU A 87 11.53 -0.62 -6.87
CA LEU A 87 11.98 0.76 -6.98
C LEU A 87 13.19 0.78 -7.90
N ARG A 88 13.18 1.65 -8.91
CA ARG A 88 14.22 1.72 -9.92
C ARG A 88 14.47 3.16 -10.35
N ILE A 89 15.72 3.47 -10.58
CA ILE A 89 16.17 4.66 -11.30
C ILE A 89 17.16 4.25 -12.38
N THR A 90 17.22 5.03 -13.46
CA THR A 90 18.26 4.92 -14.46
C THR A 90 19.12 6.18 -14.45
N ASP A 91 20.40 6.08 -14.73
CA ASP A 91 21.27 7.21 -14.95
C ASP A 91 22.35 6.84 -15.97
N VAL A 92 22.57 7.73 -16.91
CA VAL A 92 23.63 7.59 -17.92
C VAL A 92 24.99 7.94 -17.33
N ASP A 93 25.03 8.70 -16.23
CA ASP A 93 26.26 9.08 -15.51
C ASP A 93 26.44 8.20 -14.28
N THR A 94 27.20 7.12 -14.45
CA THR A 94 27.51 6.18 -13.38
C THR A 94 28.50 6.70 -12.33
N SER A 95 28.97 7.94 -12.46
CA SER A 95 29.74 8.62 -11.42
C SER A 95 28.88 9.07 -10.24
N HIS A 96 27.56 9.18 -10.46
CA HIS A 96 26.62 9.44 -9.40
C HIS A 96 26.43 8.19 -8.51
N HIS A 97 26.30 8.41 -7.23
CA HIS A 97 26.05 7.37 -6.24
C HIS A 97 24.68 7.57 -5.65
N TYR A 98 23.85 6.51 -5.70
CA TYR A 98 22.52 6.49 -5.12
C TYR A 98 22.37 5.32 -4.15
N SER A 99 21.51 5.50 -3.18
CA SER A 99 21.01 4.44 -2.31
C SER A 99 19.50 4.41 -2.40
N LEU A 100 18.96 3.29 -2.88
CA LEU A 100 17.54 3.00 -2.95
C LEU A 100 17.18 2.11 -1.77
N LYS A 101 16.28 2.58 -0.90
CA LYS A 101 15.85 1.87 0.31
C LYS A 101 14.36 1.64 0.29
N VAL A 102 13.96 0.43 0.67
CA VAL A 102 12.57 0.01 0.83
C VAL A 102 12.32 -0.37 2.28
N TYR A 103 11.36 0.30 2.88
CA TYR A 103 10.89 0.03 4.24
C TYR A 103 9.46 -0.50 4.19
N VAL A 104 9.13 -1.39 5.11
CA VAL A 104 7.76 -1.81 5.41
C VAL A 104 7.56 -1.70 6.91
N ASP A 105 6.52 -0.96 7.32
CA ASP A 105 6.19 -0.70 8.72
C ASP A 105 7.42 -0.18 9.51
N ASP A 106 8.11 0.82 8.92
CA ASP A 106 9.34 1.46 9.42
C ASP A 106 10.58 0.56 9.50
N LYS A 107 10.47 -0.68 9.03
CA LYS A 107 11.60 -1.63 9.00
C LYS A 107 12.24 -1.66 7.61
N LEU A 108 13.54 -1.42 7.53
CA LEU A 108 14.29 -1.60 6.28
C LEU A 108 14.26 -3.06 5.86
N ILE A 109 13.71 -3.33 4.67
CA ILE A 109 13.62 -4.68 4.12
C ILE A 109 14.61 -4.94 2.99
N LYS A 110 15.00 -3.89 2.26
CA LYS A 110 15.97 -4.01 1.16
C LYS A 110 16.63 -2.67 0.82
N GLU A 111 17.88 -2.76 0.36
CA GLU A 111 18.66 -1.63 -0.14
C GLU A 111 19.44 -2.05 -1.39
N ALA A 112 19.60 -1.13 -2.33
CA ALA A 112 20.47 -1.26 -3.50
C ALA A 112 21.28 0.02 -3.71
N THR A 113 22.58 -0.15 -3.97
CA THR A 113 23.53 0.96 -4.18
C THR A 113 24.37 0.81 -5.43
N SER A 114 24.30 -0.35 -6.09
CA SER A 114 25.15 -0.68 -7.24
C SER A 114 24.35 -0.64 -8.53
N TYR A 115 24.96 -0.06 -9.57
CA TYR A 115 24.44 -0.10 -10.93
C TYR A 115 24.49 -1.51 -11.52
N ASP A 116 23.41 -1.88 -12.19
CA ASP A 116 23.40 -2.95 -13.16
C ASP A 116 23.96 -2.39 -14.48
N MET A 117 25.21 -2.69 -14.75
CA MET A 117 25.96 -2.19 -15.91
C MET A 117 25.58 -2.94 -17.20
N ASP A 118 24.91 -4.09 -17.11
CA ASP A 118 24.42 -4.85 -18.26
C ASP A 118 23.16 -4.23 -18.86
N SER A 119 22.44 -3.43 -18.07
CA SER A 119 21.29 -2.66 -18.58
C SER A 119 21.74 -1.46 -19.40
N LYS A 120 20.93 -1.06 -20.39
CA LYS A 120 21.19 0.11 -21.23
C LYS A 120 19.94 0.98 -21.28
N PRO A 121 19.92 2.15 -20.62
CA PRO A 121 21.01 2.74 -19.80
C PRO A 121 21.25 1.96 -18.48
N PRO A 122 22.38 2.19 -17.81
CA PRO A 122 22.65 1.63 -16.50
C PRO A 122 21.55 1.98 -15.50
N LYS A 123 21.18 1.05 -14.64
CA LYS A 123 20.11 1.24 -13.65
C LYS A 123 20.52 0.76 -12.26
N ILE A 124 19.93 1.37 -11.24
CA ILE A 124 19.91 0.83 -9.88
C ILE A 124 18.47 0.39 -9.61
N SER A 125 18.29 -0.82 -9.14
CA SER A 125 16.96 -1.33 -8.82
C SER A 125 16.97 -2.19 -7.57
N VAL A 126 15.88 -2.12 -6.83
CA VAL A 126 15.56 -2.99 -5.72
C VAL A 126 14.15 -3.53 -5.93
N SER A 127 13.99 -4.83 -5.86
CA SER A 127 12.71 -5.49 -6.01
C SER A 127 12.60 -6.73 -5.14
N GLY A 128 11.41 -7.19 -4.90
CA GLY A 128 11.15 -8.40 -4.14
C GLY A 128 9.68 -8.57 -3.82
N THR A 129 9.43 -9.53 -2.94
CA THR A 129 8.11 -9.80 -2.40
C THR A 129 8.20 -9.71 -0.88
N PHE A 130 7.38 -8.86 -0.29
CA PHE A 130 7.15 -8.85 1.15
C PHE A 130 6.05 -9.86 1.48
N GLN A 131 6.29 -10.70 2.47
CA GLN A 131 5.35 -11.70 2.95
C GLN A 131 5.41 -11.74 4.47
N GLN A 132 4.24 -11.72 5.09
CA GLN A 132 4.07 -11.83 6.55
C GLN A 132 4.02 -13.30 6.98
#